data_acfd52f4fe51c2dd352776a8a9bf0517
#
_entry.id   acfd52f4fe51c2dd352776a8a9bf0517
#
_cell.length_a   1.000
_cell.length_b   1.000
_cell.length_c   1.000
_cell.angle_alpha   90.00
_cell.angle_beta   90.00
_cell.angle_gamma   90.00
#
_symmetry.space_group_name_H-M   'P 1'
#
loop_
_entity.id
_entity.type
_entity.pdbx_description
1 polymer ?
#
loop_
_entity_poly.entity_id
_entity_poly.type
_entity_poly.pdbx_seq_one_letter_code
_entity_poly.pdbx_strand_id
1 'polypeptide(L)'
;FETPTAGSITVDGVDILAANAAERKELRSNIQLVYQNPYSSLDPRMRIGDIIAEPFRNFTRASKSKAQARAKEYLELVSLDADMYARRPRELSGGQRQRVAIARALIVEPELVILDEAVSALDVTVQAQIIRLLDKLQKDLSLTYIFISHDLAVVRQISDTVSVLRRGEQVEQGITEEVFRAPQSEFTRGLIGAIPGQRYRAGDLNLGL
;
A
#
# COMPACT_ATOMS: atom_id res chain seq x y z
N PHE A 1 17.28 1.93 -8.07
CA PHE A 1 16.34 3.03 -8.32
C PHE A 1 16.80 3.77 -9.57
N GLU A 2 15.88 4.08 -10.46
CA GLU A 2 16.17 4.87 -11.65
C GLU A 2 16.22 6.36 -11.26
N THR A 3 17.08 7.12 -11.94
CA THR A 3 17.13 8.57 -11.78
C THR A 3 16.12 9.19 -12.74
N PRO A 4 15.19 10.05 -12.28
CA PRO A 4 14.25 10.72 -13.16
C PRO A 4 14.98 11.56 -14.21
N THR A 5 14.48 11.57 -15.44
CA THR A 5 15.06 12.36 -16.55
C THR A 5 14.76 13.83 -16.39
N ALA A 6 13.59 14.18 -15.84
CA ALA A 6 13.14 15.54 -15.61
C ALA A 6 11.99 15.55 -14.58
N GLY A 7 11.64 16.75 -14.10
CA GLY A 7 10.58 16.98 -13.12
C GLY A 7 11.10 17.08 -11.69
N SER A 8 10.17 17.24 -10.74
CA SER A 8 10.45 17.28 -9.29
C SER A 8 9.44 16.42 -8.55
N ILE A 9 9.84 15.86 -7.41
CA ILE A 9 8.99 15.12 -6.50
C ILE A 9 9.18 15.74 -5.12
N THR A 10 8.11 16.32 -4.58
CA THR A 10 8.14 17.00 -3.29
C THR A 10 7.27 16.26 -2.29
N VAL A 11 7.84 15.95 -1.13
CA VAL A 11 7.10 15.38 0.02
C VAL A 11 7.39 16.27 1.23
N ASP A 12 6.34 16.76 1.88
CA ASP A 12 6.41 17.69 3.02
C ASP A 12 7.33 18.89 2.79
N GLY A 13 7.27 19.44 1.55
CA GLY A 13 8.09 20.58 1.14
C GLY A 13 9.54 20.25 0.79
N VAL A 14 9.98 19.00 0.92
CA VAL A 14 11.34 18.54 0.58
C VAL A 14 11.36 17.94 -0.82
N ASP A 15 12.17 18.46 -1.72
CA ASP A 15 12.44 17.84 -3.02
C ASP A 15 13.30 16.59 -2.82
N ILE A 16 12.73 15.41 -3.08
CA ILE A 16 13.39 14.12 -2.91
C ILE A 16 14.67 14.01 -3.75
N LEU A 17 14.70 14.64 -4.92
CA LEU A 17 15.84 14.55 -5.85
C LEU A 17 17.01 15.42 -5.38
N ALA A 18 16.72 16.57 -4.78
CA ALA A 18 17.71 17.53 -4.27
C ALA A 18 18.13 17.24 -2.81
N ALA A 19 17.38 16.37 -2.10
CA ALA A 19 17.59 16.08 -0.67
C ALA A 19 19.01 15.64 -0.34
N ASN A 20 19.57 16.18 0.75
CA ASN A 20 20.86 15.75 1.29
C ASN A 20 20.76 14.38 2.03
N ALA A 21 21.87 13.88 2.55
CA ALA A 21 21.91 12.55 3.18
C ALA A 21 21.03 12.44 4.45
N ALA A 22 20.91 13.50 5.23
CA ALA A 22 20.07 13.53 6.43
C ALA A 22 18.59 13.56 6.06
N GLU A 23 18.20 14.46 5.18
CA GLU A 23 16.83 14.56 4.62
C GLU A 23 16.40 13.26 3.95
N ARG A 24 17.27 12.63 3.14
CA ARG A 24 16.97 11.31 2.55
C ARG A 24 16.78 10.21 3.58
N LYS A 25 17.47 10.25 4.72
CA LYS A 25 17.26 9.28 5.80
C LYS A 25 15.90 9.49 6.45
N GLU A 26 15.52 10.73 6.69
CA GLU A 26 14.22 11.11 7.24
C GLU A 26 13.09 10.74 6.27
N LEU A 27 13.17 11.11 5.00
CA LEU A 27 12.23 10.73 3.96
C LEU A 27 12.03 9.20 3.88
N ARG A 28 13.12 8.41 3.98
CA ARG A 28 13.04 6.94 3.98
C ARG A 28 12.37 6.38 5.24
N SER A 29 12.37 7.09 6.35
CA SER A 29 11.60 6.74 7.54
C SER A 29 10.12 7.06 7.35
N ASN A 30 9.83 8.25 6.81
CA ASN A 30 8.47 8.77 6.67
C ASN A 30 7.72 8.18 5.47
N ILE A 31 8.43 7.66 4.47
CA ILE A 31 7.84 7.01 3.30
C ILE A 31 8.20 5.53 3.31
N GLN A 32 7.22 4.66 3.45
CA GLN A 32 7.43 3.23 3.45
C GLN A 32 6.70 2.55 2.28
N LEU A 33 7.25 1.42 1.82
CA LEU A 33 6.74 0.69 0.67
C LEU A 33 6.36 -0.75 1.08
N VAL A 34 5.13 -1.13 0.74
CA VAL A 34 4.66 -2.52 0.79
C VAL A 34 4.63 -3.04 -0.63
N TYR A 35 5.46 -4.03 -0.91
CA TYR A 35 5.65 -4.61 -2.26
C TYR A 35 4.51 -5.56 -2.64
N GLN A 36 4.29 -5.70 -3.94
CA GLN A 36 3.32 -6.59 -4.58
C GLN A 36 3.41 -8.04 -4.08
N ASN A 37 4.61 -8.57 -3.94
CA ASN A 37 4.81 -9.97 -3.57
C ASN A 37 5.47 -10.10 -2.19
N PRO A 38 4.70 -10.45 -1.15
CA PRO A 38 5.23 -10.63 0.19
C PRO A 38 6.22 -11.80 0.29
N TYR A 39 6.18 -12.78 -0.64
CA TYR A 39 7.13 -13.89 -0.66
C TYR A 39 8.56 -13.44 -0.97
N SER A 40 8.72 -12.48 -1.90
CA SER A 40 10.04 -11.97 -2.29
C SER A 40 10.54 -10.85 -1.37
N SER A 41 9.65 -10.21 -0.63
CA SER A 41 9.98 -9.07 0.23
C SER A 41 10.39 -9.46 1.67
N LEU A 42 10.14 -10.70 2.08
CA LEU A 42 10.48 -11.22 3.43
C LEU A 42 11.62 -12.25 3.31
N ASP A 43 12.76 -12.02 3.96
CA ASP A 43 13.85 -13.01 3.97
C ASP A 43 13.37 -14.33 4.63
N PRO A 44 13.33 -15.46 3.89
CA PRO A 44 12.82 -16.73 4.40
C PRO A 44 13.68 -17.33 5.51
N ARG A 45 14.90 -16.83 5.73
CA ARG A 45 15.84 -17.30 6.76
C ARG A 45 15.62 -16.59 8.10
N MET A 46 15.04 -15.39 8.08
CA MET A 46 14.82 -14.58 9.27
C MET A 46 13.53 -15.01 10.00
N ARG A 47 13.44 -14.69 11.29
CA ARG A 47 12.18 -14.79 12.05
C ARG A 47 11.30 -13.60 11.72
N ILE A 48 9.99 -13.82 11.78
CA ILE A 48 8.98 -12.77 11.49
C ILE A 48 9.21 -11.50 12.32
N GLY A 49 9.42 -11.67 13.62
CA GLY A 49 9.65 -10.54 14.49
C GLY A 49 10.96 -9.80 14.20
N ASP A 50 12.01 -10.50 13.76
CA ASP A 50 13.28 -9.87 13.39
C ASP A 50 13.13 -9.07 12.07
N ILE A 51 12.32 -9.57 11.10
CA ILE A 51 11.97 -8.88 9.86
C ILE A 51 11.22 -7.57 10.17
N ILE A 52 10.22 -7.64 11.06
CA ILE A 52 9.45 -6.45 11.46
C ILE A 52 10.36 -5.46 12.23
N ALA A 53 11.21 -5.94 13.13
CA ALA A 53 12.07 -5.11 13.97
C ALA A 53 13.23 -4.42 13.21
N GLU A 54 13.61 -4.94 12.05
CA GLU A 54 14.78 -4.48 11.29
C GLU A 54 14.73 -2.99 10.93
N PRO A 55 13.67 -2.44 10.30
CA PRO A 55 13.59 -1.02 9.97
C PRO A 55 13.70 -0.14 11.22
N PHE A 56 13.00 -0.49 12.30
CA PHE A 56 13.04 0.27 13.54
C PHE A 56 14.46 0.37 14.11
N ARG A 57 15.21 -0.73 14.10
CA ARG A 57 16.62 -0.72 14.55
C ARG A 57 17.51 0.12 13.66
N ASN A 58 17.31 0.06 12.35
CA ASN A 58 18.12 0.77 11.36
C ASN A 58 17.92 2.29 11.44
N PHE A 59 16.70 2.75 11.65
CA PHE A 59 16.40 4.18 11.72
C PHE A 59 16.65 4.79 13.11
N THR A 60 16.31 4.06 14.19
CA THR A 60 16.35 4.61 15.56
C THR A 60 17.57 4.20 16.38
N ARG A 61 18.37 3.22 15.91
CA ARG A 61 19.47 2.60 16.67
C ARG A 61 18.99 1.99 18.00
N ALA A 62 17.74 1.59 18.10
CA ALA A 62 17.16 0.99 19.29
C ALA A 62 17.87 -0.32 19.70
N SER A 63 17.89 -0.61 20.99
CA SER A 63 18.37 -1.89 21.51
C SER A 63 17.53 -3.06 20.94
N LYS A 64 18.15 -4.24 20.89
CA LYS A 64 17.46 -5.46 20.43
C LYS A 64 16.17 -5.72 21.22
N SER A 65 16.23 -5.56 22.55
CA SER A 65 15.07 -5.77 23.43
C SER A 65 13.93 -4.80 23.12
N LYS A 66 14.23 -3.49 22.95
CA LYS A 66 13.21 -2.47 22.60
C LYS A 66 12.59 -2.76 21.24
N ALA A 67 13.40 -3.12 20.24
CA ALA A 67 12.90 -3.44 18.91
C ALA A 67 12.04 -4.72 18.90
N GLN A 68 12.40 -5.70 19.72
CA GLN A 68 11.64 -6.94 19.90
C GLN A 68 10.26 -6.68 20.53
N ALA A 69 10.20 -5.87 21.58
CA ALA A 69 8.93 -5.50 22.21
C ALA A 69 8.03 -4.79 21.21
N ARG A 70 8.57 -3.80 20.49
CA ARG A 70 7.82 -3.05 19.49
C ARG A 70 7.35 -3.93 18.32
N ALA A 71 8.14 -4.89 17.86
CA ALA A 71 7.71 -5.81 16.80
C ALA A 71 6.52 -6.68 17.23
N LYS A 72 6.43 -7.05 18.52
CA LYS A 72 5.27 -7.77 19.06
C LYS A 72 4.01 -6.89 19.08
N GLU A 73 4.13 -5.63 19.47
CA GLU A 73 3.03 -4.65 19.41
C GLU A 73 2.50 -4.49 17.97
N TYR A 74 3.42 -4.44 16.98
CA TYR A 74 3.04 -4.30 15.58
C TYR A 74 2.49 -5.60 14.96
N LEU A 75 2.83 -6.78 15.50
CA LEU A 75 2.13 -8.02 15.14
C LEU A 75 0.66 -7.94 15.58
N GLU A 76 0.39 -7.54 16.82
CA GLU A 76 -0.97 -7.39 17.35
C GLU A 76 -1.75 -6.31 16.59
N LEU A 77 -1.10 -5.19 16.24
CA LEU A 77 -1.69 -4.11 15.45
C LEU A 77 -2.24 -4.59 14.09
N VAL A 78 -1.54 -5.55 13.45
CA VAL A 78 -2.01 -6.17 12.20
C VAL A 78 -2.83 -7.44 12.42
N SER A 79 -3.34 -7.67 13.64
CA SER A 79 -4.16 -8.82 14.03
C SER A 79 -3.44 -10.17 13.82
N LEU A 80 -2.19 -10.24 14.24
CA LEU A 80 -1.39 -11.45 14.37
C LEU A 80 -0.97 -11.63 15.83
N ASP A 81 -0.92 -12.88 16.31
CA ASP A 81 -0.47 -13.16 17.67
C ASP A 81 1.01 -12.80 17.86
N ALA A 82 1.36 -12.22 19.00
CA ALA A 82 2.74 -11.90 19.36
C ALA A 82 3.67 -13.13 19.35
N ASP A 83 3.12 -14.32 19.61
CA ASP A 83 3.84 -15.60 19.57
C ASP A 83 4.33 -15.97 18.15
N MET A 84 3.74 -15.38 17.12
CA MET A 84 4.23 -15.55 15.75
C MET A 84 5.63 -14.94 15.53
N TYR A 85 6.13 -14.12 16.47
CA TYR A 85 7.47 -13.54 16.40
C TYR A 85 8.56 -14.55 16.02
N ALA A 86 8.51 -15.75 16.60
CA ALA A 86 9.54 -16.77 16.42
C ALA A 86 9.42 -17.55 15.10
N ARG A 87 8.28 -17.49 14.43
CA ARG A 87 8.02 -18.19 13.16
C ARG A 87 8.82 -17.62 12.01
N ARG A 88 8.91 -18.38 10.93
CA ARG A 88 9.53 -17.96 9.67
C ARG A 88 8.48 -17.72 8.59
N PRO A 89 8.76 -16.91 7.55
CA PRO A 89 7.80 -16.60 6.48
C PRO A 89 7.14 -17.84 5.83
N ARG A 90 7.88 -18.95 5.68
CA ARG A 90 7.37 -20.19 5.10
C ARG A 90 6.26 -20.88 5.92
N GLU A 91 6.15 -20.53 7.20
CA GLU A 91 5.16 -21.11 8.13
C GLU A 91 3.84 -20.31 8.13
N LEU A 92 3.76 -19.23 7.34
CA LEU A 92 2.62 -18.33 7.28
C LEU A 92 1.81 -18.51 5.99
N SER A 93 0.50 -18.25 6.08
CA SER A 93 -0.36 -18.09 4.90
C SER A 93 -0.01 -16.81 4.13
N GLY A 94 -0.51 -16.67 2.88
CA GLY A 94 -0.31 -15.46 2.07
C GLY A 94 -0.78 -14.19 2.77
N GLY A 95 -1.99 -14.22 3.33
CA GLY A 95 -2.54 -13.08 4.09
C GLY A 95 -1.76 -12.75 5.37
N GLN A 96 -1.24 -13.76 6.07
CA GLN A 96 -0.37 -13.53 7.23
C GLN A 96 0.96 -12.89 6.82
N ARG A 97 1.57 -13.32 5.71
CA ARG A 97 2.79 -12.67 5.18
C ARG A 97 2.53 -11.22 4.79
N GLN A 98 1.38 -10.94 4.18
CA GLN A 98 1.00 -9.57 3.83
C GLN A 98 0.86 -8.69 5.08
N ARG A 99 0.23 -9.20 6.14
CA ARG A 99 0.15 -8.49 7.44
C ARG A 99 1.54 -8.22 8.03
N VAL A 100 2.48 -9.17 7.93
CA VAL A 100 3.87 -8.97 8.34
C VAL A 100 4.56 -7.88 7.51
N ALA A 101 4.35 -7.85 6.20
CA ALA A 101 4.90 -6.80 5.33
C ALA A 101 4.34 -5.41 5.69
N ILE A 102 3.04 -5.32 6.00
CA ILE A 102 2.40 -4.10 6.51
C ILE A 102 3.00 -3.70 7.87
N ALA A 103 3.09 -4.62 8.84
CA ALA A 103 3.68 -4.34 10.15
C ALA A 103 5.12 -3.84 10.04
N ARG A 104 5.93 -4.44 9.15
CA ARG A 104 7.31 -4.00 8.87
C ARG A 104 7.36 -2.57 8.35
N ALA A 105 6.45 -2.19 7.47
CA ALA A 105 6.38 -0.83 6.94
C ALA A 105 5.96 0.17 8.03
N LEU A 106 5.03 -0.20 8.88
CA LEU A 106 4.45 0.70 9.88
C LEU A 106 5.32 0.88 11.15
N ILE A 107 6.26 -0.04 11.46
CA ILE A 107 7.00 -0.02 12.73
C ILE A 107 7.84 1.25 12.95
N VAL A 108 8.17 1.97 11.90
CA VAL A 108 8.91 3.24 11.93
C VAL A 108 7.99 4.47 12.02
N GLU A 109 6.66 4.24 12.11
CA GLU A 109 5.62 5.29 12.16
C GLU A 109 5.70 6.25 10.97
N PRO A 110 5.58 5.74 9.73
CA PRO A 110 5.63 6.59 8.54
C PRO A 110 4.38 7.46 8.44
N GLU A 111 4.49 8.57 7.71
CA GLU A 111 3.34 9.40 7.33
C GLU A 111 2.72 8.94 6.02
N LEU A 112 3.54 8.40 5.12
CA LEU A 112 3.12 7.92 3.81
C LEU A 112 3.48 6.45 3.61
N VAL A 113 2.49 5.64 3.23
CA VAL A 113 2.71 4.24 2.85
C VAL A 113 2.29 4.04 1.39
N ILE A 114 3.23 3.58 0.57
CA ILE A 114 2.98 3.19 -0.81
C ILE A 114 2.65 1.69 -0.81
N LEU A 115 1.48 1.35 -1.32
CA LEU A 115 0.94 -0.01 -1.41
C LEU A 115 0.93 -0.42 -2.87
N ASP A 116 2.01 -1.08 -3.32
CA ASP A 116 2.19 -1.47 -4.71
C ASP A 116 1.62 -2.87 -4.94
N GLU A 117 0.43 -2.92 -5.55
CA GLU A 117 -0.36 -4.15 -5.78
C GLU A 117 -0.46 -5.08 -4.54
N ALA A 118 -0.50 -4.49 -3.36
CA ALA A 118 -0.34 -5.17 -2.08
C ALA A 118 -1.38 -6.27 -1.78
N VAL A 119 -2.43 -6.40 -2.58
CA VAL A 119 -3.51 -7.40 -2.39
C VAL A 119 -3.75 -8.28 -3.63
N SER A 120 -3.06 -8.04 -4.74
CA SER A 120 -3.32 -8.69 -6.03
C SER A 120 -3.08 -10.21 -6.02
N ALA A 121 -2.17 -10.70 -5.18
CA ALA A 121 -1.81 -12.12 -5.07
C ALA A 121 -2.64 -12.91 -4.04
N LEU A 122 -3.68 -12.29 -3.46
CA LEU A 122 -4.50 -12.87 -2.40
C LEU A 122 -5.86 -13.31 -2.96
N ASP A 123 -6.47 -14.33 -2.35
CA ASP A 123 -7.86 -14.67 -2.63
C ASP A 123 -8.81 -13.55 -2.15
N VAL A 124 -10.02 -13.49 -2.75
CA VAL A 124 -10.99 -12.41 -2.54
C VAL A 124 -11.35 -12.21 -1.07
N THR A 125 -11.44 -13.30 -0.29
CA THR A 125 -11.79 -13.23 1.13
C THR A 125 -10.67 -12.60 1.94
N VAL A 126 -9.43 -13.03 1.72
CA VAL A 126 -8.25 -12.49 2.37
C VAL A 126 -7.99 -11.05 1.93
N GLN A 127 -8.16 -10.75 0.64
CA GLN A 127 -8.09 -9.39 0.10
C GLN A 127 -9.02 -8.43 0.85
N ALA A 128 -10.30 -8.82 1.01
CA ALA A 128 -11.27 -8.00 1.75
C ALA A 128 -10.88 -7.80 3.23
N GLN A 129 -10.22 -8.78 3.85
CA GLN A 129 -9.71 -8.64 5.21
C GLN A 129 -8.54 -7.65 5.30
N ILE A 130 -7.61 -7.70 4.32
CA ILE A 130 -6.47 -6.77 4.28
C ILE A 130 -6.96 -5.34 4.00
N ILE A 131 -7.91 -5.14 3.11
CA ILE A 131 -8.48 -3.80 2.83
C ILE A 131 -9.13 -3.21 4.09
N ARG A 132 -9.93 -4.00 4.83
CA ARG A 132 -10.49 -3.53 6.11
C ARG A 132 -9.43 -3.21 7.15
N LEU A 133 -8.35 -3.99 7.19
CA LEU A 133 -7.21 -3.70 8.07
C LEU A 133 -6.55 -2.39 7.69
N LEU A 134 -6.29 -2.15 6.40
CA LEU A 134 -5.67 -0.91 5.91
C LEU A 134 -6.55 0.32 6.20
N ASP A 135 -7.87 0.24 5.97
CA ASP A 135 -8.81 1.32 6.32
C ASP A 135 -8.78 1.65 7.81
N LYS A 136 -8.77 0.62 8.66
CA LYS A 136 -8.63 0.81 10.11
C LYS A 136 -7.31 1.48 10.48
N LEU A 137 -6.18 0.96 9.97
CA LEU A 137 -4.85 1.49 10.26
C LEU A 137 -4.68 2.93 9.77
N GLN A 138 -5.28 3.28 8.63
CA GLN A 138 -5.28 4.64 8.10
C GLN A 138 -5.91 5.62 9.09
N LYS A 139 -7.07 5.26 9.64
CA LYS A 139 -7.81 6.08 10.61
C LYS A 139 -7.11 6.15 11.95
N ASP A 140 -6.68 5.01 12.49
CA ASP A 140 -6.09 4.90 13.82
C ASP A 140 -4.71 5.60 13.89
N LEU A 141 -3.95 5.58 12.80
CA LEU A 141 -2.59 6.12 12.72
C LEU A 141 -2.47 7.39 11.86
N SER A 142 -3.58 7.92 11.33
CA SER A 142 -3.62 9.11 10.46
C SER A 142 -2.67 9.00 9.24
N LEU A 143 -2.64 7.83 8.60
CA LEU A 143 -1.74 7.55 7.48
C LEU A 143 -2.26 8.11 6.17
N THR A 144 -1.33 8.54 5.32
CA THR A 144 -1.59 8.77 3.91
C THR A 144 -1.20 7.53 3.11
N TYR A 145 -2.07 7.10 2.17
CA TYR A 145 -1.77 5.98 1.27
C TYR A 145 -1.63 6.44 -0.18
N ILE A 146 -0.64 5.88 -0.88
CA ILE A 146 -0.64 5.77 -2.33
C ILE A 146 -0.91 4.31 -2.64
N PHE A 147 -2.11 4.00 -3.13
CA PHE A 147 -2.55 2.65 -3.43
C PHE A 147 -2.48 2.38 -4.94
N ILE A 148 -1.56 1.53 -5.37
CA ILE A 148 -1.40 1.15 -6.78
C ILE A 148 -2.08 -0.20 -6.98
N SER A 149 -3.03 -0.26 -7.92
CA SER A 149 -3.75 -1.49 -8.24
C SER A 149 -4.33 -1.46 -9.64
N HIS A 150 -4.51 -2.63 -10.22
CA HIS A 150 -5.30 -2.85 -11.43
C HIS A 150 -6.74 -3.29 -11.11
N ASP A 151 -7.07 -3.57 -9.84
CA ASP A 151 -8.43 -3.89 -9.40
C ASP A 151 -9.20 -2.62 -9.04
N LEU A 152 -10.03 -2.17 -9.97
CA LEU A 152 -10.81 -0.95 -9.81
C LEU A 152 -11.85 -1.03 -8.68
N ALA A 153 -12.36 -2.22 -8.35
CA ALA A 153 -13.30 -2.38 -7.24
C ALA A 153 -12.62 -2.09 -5.90
N VAL A 154 -11.37 -2.54 -5.76
CA VAL A 154 -10.53 -2.23 -4.59
C VAL A 154 -10.18 -0.75 -4.54
N VAL A 155 -9.74 -0.16 -5.67
CA VAL A 155 -9.42 1.27 -5.74
C VAL A 155 -10.62 2.11 -5.29
N ARG A 156 -11.81 1.83 -5.79
CA ARG A 156 -13.04 2.54 -5.41
C ARG A 156 -13.36 2.44 -3.92
N GLN A 157 -13.00 1.32 -3.28
CA GLN A 157 -13.31 1.07 -1.87
C GLN A 157 -12.37 1.82 -0.91
N ILE A 158 -11.09 2.03 -1.30
CA ILE A 158 -10.06 2.51 -0.36
C ILE A 158 -9.58 3.93 -0.67
N SER A 159 -9.83 4.47 -1.87
CA SER A 159 -9.22 5.72 -2.32
C SER A 159 -10.20 6.88 -2.35
N ASP A 160 -9.82 8.04 -1.82
CA ASP A 160 -10.58 9.29 -1.91
C ASP A 160 -10.43 9.93 -3.30
N THR A 161 -9.23 9.86 -3.87
CA THR A 161 -8.91 10.34 -5.22
C THR A 161 -8.24 9.25 -6.03
N VAL A 162 -8.41 9.30 -7.34
CA VAL A 162 -7.80 8.35 -8.28
C VAL A 162 -7.06 9.07 -9.40
N SER A 163 -5.91 8.52 -9.78
CA SER A 163 -5.16 8.90 -10.96
C SER A 163 -5.04 7.68 -11.89
N VAL A 164 -5.55 7.79 -13.11
CA VAL A 164 -5.52 6.70 -14.09
C VAL A 164 -4.32 6.91 -15.02
N LEU A 165 -3.46 5.89 -15.06
CA LEU A 165 -2.23 5.89 -15.86
C LEU A 165 -2.38 4.93 -17.06
N ARG A 166 -1.94 5.38 -18.23
CA ARG A 166 -1.85 4.56 -19.45
C ARG A 166 -0.48 4.75 -20.08
N ARG A 167 0.32 3.69 -20.15
CA ARG A 167 1.68 3.72 -20.74
C ARG A 167 2.59 4.81 -20.15
N GLY A 168 2.47 5.08 -18.84
CA GLY A 168 3.24 6.12 -18.15
C GLY A 168 2.65 7.53 -18.22
N GLU A 169 1.56 7.74 -18.96
CA GLU A 169 0.86 9.02 -19.04
C GLU A 169 -0.39 9.04 -18.16
N GLN A 170 -0.61 10.12 -17.42
CA GLN A 170 -1.83 10.34 -16.67
C GLN A 170 -2.94 10.76 -17.63
N VAL A 171 -3.95 9.89 -17.79
CA VAL A 171 -5.07 10.12 -18.72
C VAL A 171 -6.32 10.67 -18.04
N GLU A 172 -6.43 10.50 -16.72
CA GLU A 172 -7.52 11.06 -15.92
C GLU A 172 -7.12 11.15 -14.44
N GLN A 173 -7.65 12.15 -13.73
CA GLN A 173 -7.50 12.29 -12.27
C GLN A 173 -8.71 13.01 -11.70
N GLY A 174 -9.13 12.62 -10.50
CA GLY A 174 -10.24 13.27 -9.79
C GLY A 174 -10.65 12.56 -8.51
N ILE A 175 -11.75 13.04 -7.92
CA ILE A 175 -12.41 12.37 -6.81
C ILE A 175 -12.91 11.01 -7.30
N THR A 176 -12.62 9.95 -6.55
CA THR A 176 -12.86 8.57 -6.98
C THR A 176 -14.32 8.36 -7.42
N GLU A 177 -15.29 8.76 -6.62
CA GLU A 177 -16.71 8.57 -6.99
C GLU A 177 -17.14 9.38 -8.23
N GLU A 178 -16.53 10.53 -8.50
CA GLU A 178 -16.81 11.32 -9.70
C GLU A 178 -16.25 10.64 -10.94
N VAL A 179 -15.00 10.19 -10.89
CA VAL A 179 -14.35 9.47 -12.00
C VAL A 179 -15.09 8.17 -12.31
N PHE A 180 -15.54 7.43 -11.30
CA PHE A 180 -16.30 6.18 -11.51
C PHE A 180 -17.71 6.44 -12.08
N ARG A 181 -18.36 7.56 -11.71
CA ARG A 181 -19.70 7.91 -12.20
C ARG A 181 -19.71 8.51 -13.59
N ALA A 182 -18.74 9.37 -13.90
CA ALA A 182 -18.70 10.15 -15.12
C ALA A 182 -17.27 10.28 -15.68
N PRO A 183 -16.63 9.14 -16.07
CA PRO A 183 -15.26 9.15 -16.58
C PRO A 183 -15.14 9.97 -17.87
N GLN A 184 -14.18 10.86 -17.93
CA GLN A 184 -13.94 11.73 -19.08
C GLN A 184 -13.08 11.04 -20.15
N SER A 185 -12.08 10.24 -19.72
CA SER A 185 -11.21 9.50 -20.61
C SER A 185 -11.93 8.26 -21.18
N GLU A 186 -11.81 8.04 -22.49
CA GLU A 186 -12.29 6.83 -23.15
C GLU A 186 -11.64 5.56 -22.57
N PHE A 187 -10.34 5.66 -22.23
CA PHE A 187 -9.63 4.57 -21.60
C PHE A 187 -10.21 4.22 -20.22
N THR A 188 -10.49 5.22 -19.39
CA THR A 188 -11.11 5.02 -18.06
C THR A 188 -12.50 4.42 -18.19
N ARG A 189 -13.32 4.88 -19.17
CA ARG A 189 -14.63 4.28 -19.46
C ARG A 189 -14.51 2.80 -19.80
N GLY A 190 -13.54 2.44 -20.64
CA GLY A 190 -13.26 1.05 -20.99
C GLY A 190 -12.88 0.20 -19.78
N LEU A 191 -12.02 0.72 -18.88
CA LEU A 191 -11.62 0.03 -17.65
C LEU A 191 -12.82 -0.18 -16.71
N ILE A 192 -13.60 0.86 -16.44
CA ILE A 192 -14.76 0.78 -15.55
C ILE A 192 -15.82 -0.17 -16.12
N GLY A 193 -16.07 -0.12 -17.43
CA GLY A 193 -17.00 -1.02 -18.12
C GLY A 193 -16.59 -2.50 -18.09
N ALA A 194 -15.33 -2.80 -17.86
CA ALA A 194 -14.81 -4.15 -17.71
C ALA A 194 -14.97 -4.75 -16.31
N ILE A 195 -15.40 -3.96 -15.30
CA ILE A 195 -15.59 -4.45 -13.93
C ILE A 195 -16.71 -5.51 -13.91
N PRO A 196 -16.44 -6.75 -13.43
CA PRO A 196 -17.46 -7.78 -13.33
C PRO A 196 -18.60 -7.35 -12.40
N GLY A 197 -19.85 -7.46 -12.88
CA GLY A 197 -21.07 -7.11 -12.10
C GLY A 197 -21.54 -5.66 -12.24
N GLN A 198 -20.78 -4.75 -12.86
CA GLN A 198 -21.27 -3.44 -13.30
C GLN A 198 -21.91 -3.50 -14.70
N ARG A 199 -22.58 -4.59 -15.04
CA ARG A 199 -23.38 -4.61 -16.26
C ARG A 199 -24.45 -3.56 -16.11
N TYR A 200 -24.32 -2.50 -16.90
CA TYR A 200 -25.32 -1.54 -17.34
C TYR A 200 -26.71 -1.77 -16.73
N ARG A 201 -27.18 -0.86 -15.90
CA ARG A 201 -28.61 -0.62 -15.87
C ARG A 201 -28.97 -0.08 -17.26
N ALA A 202 -29.66 -0.89 -18.04
CA ALA A 202 -30.02 -0.63 -19.43
C ALA A 202 -31.01 0.56 -19.59
N GLY A 203 -30.91 1.59 -18.75
CA GLY A 203 -31.69 2.81 -18.77
C GLY A 203 -30.93 4.06 -19.18
N ASP A 204 -29.58 4.02 -19.26
CA ASP A 204 -28.76 5.20 -19.53
C ASP A 204 -28.28 5.31 -20.99
N LEU A 205 -28.64 4.36 -21.84
CA LEU A 205 -28.46 4.47 -23.29
C LEU A 205 -29.70 5.10 -23.90
N ASN A 206 -29.79 6.42 -23.91
CA ASN A 206 -30.61 7.17 -24.85
C ASN A 206 -30.00 7.00 -26.24
N LEU A 207 -30.20 5.84 -26.86
CA LEU A 207 -29.94 5.62 -28.28
C LEU A 207 -31.05 6.39 -29.02
N GLY A 208 -30.77 7.69 -29.34
CA GLY A 208 -31.56 8.40 -30.31
C GLY A 208 -31.57 7.60 -31.63
N LEU A 209 -32.72 7.04 -31.96
CA LEU A 209 -33.12 6.64 -33.29
C LEU A 209 -33.72 7.86 -33.99
#